data_5cd8bcdc6c73797aa764cb994ad08988
#
_entry.id   5cd8bcdc6c73797aa764cb994ad08988
#
_cell.length_a   1.000
_cell.length_b   1.000
_cell.length_c   1.000
_cell.angle_alpha   90.00
_cell.angle_beta   90.00
_cell.angle_gamma   90.00
#
_symmetry.space_group_name_H-M   'P 1'
#
loop_
_entity.id
_entity.type
_entity.pdbx_description
1 polymer ?
#
loop_
_entity_poly.entity_id
_entity_poly.type
_entity_poly.pdbx_seq_one_letter_code
_entity_poly.pdbx_strand_id
1 'polypeptide(L)' 'MRLLPLTFERSALLAQLETEEKHALDSAQTAYDEERERVEEEWRRGRDRVRERLMEGIEERRRRAREEKEGEGTVGGT' A
#
# COMPACT_ATOMS: atom_id res chain seq x y z
N MET A 1 6.92 -55.87 -18.64
CA MET A 1 7.70 -54.72 -19.11
C MET A 1 6.87 -53.51 -19.53
N ARG A 2 5.64 -53.69 -19.97
CA ARG A 2 4.74 -52.61 -20.37
C ARG A 2 4.32 -51.73 -19.17
N LEU A 3 4.35 -52.24 -17.95
CA LEU A 3 3.96 -51.53 -16.75
C LEU A 3 5.00 -50.50 -16.28
N LEU A 4 6.28 -50.72 -16.56
CA LEU A 4 7.36 -49.84 -16.12
C LEU A 4 7.33 -48.45 -16.83
N PRO A 5 7.15 -48.39 -18.18
CA PRO A 5 7.03 -47.10 -18.84
C PRO A 5 5.80 -46.29 -18.42
N LEU A 6 4.65 -46.98 -18.23
CA LEU A 6 3.43 -46.34 -17.79
C LEU A 6 3.56 -45.79 -16.37
N THR A 7 4.19 -46.54 -15.48
CA THR A 7 4.46 -46.09 -14.12
C THR A 7 5.40 -44.89 -14.08
N PHE A 8 6.43 -44.92 -14.93
CA PHE A 8 7.37 -43.83 -15.08
C PHE A 8 6.71 -42.56 -15.60
N GLU A 9 5.89 -42.69 -16.66
CA GLU A 9 5.11 -41.58 -17.22
C GLU A 9 4.15 -40.99 -16.21
N ARG A 10 3.49 -41.83 -15.45
CA ARG A 10 2.57 -41.40 -14.37
C ARG A 10 3.29 -40.62 -13.29
N SER A 11 4.45 -41.12 -12.86
CA SER A 11 5.28 -40.43 -11.88
C SER A 11 5.77 -39.10 -12.39
N ALA A 12 6.17 -39.02 -13.66
CA ALA A 12 6.60 -37.79 -14.30
C ALA A 12 5.48 -36.78 -14.39
N LEU A 13 4.26 -37.19 -14.75
CA LEU A 13 3.08 -36.36 -14.80
C LEU A 13 2.69 -35.82 -13.42
N LEU A 14 2.73 -36.67 -12.40
CA LEU A 14 2.44 -36.26 -11.04
C LEU A 14 3.45 -35.23 -10.54
N ALA A 15 4.73 -35.43 -10.83
CA ALA A 15 5.78 -34.47 -10.46
C ALA A 15 5.59 -33.15 -11.18
N GLN A 16 5.20 -33.17 -12.46
CA GLN A 16 4.91 -31.98 -13.24
C GLN A 16 3.72 -31.22 -12.66
N LEU A 17 2.64 -31.93 -12.33
CA LEU A 17 1.45 -31.32 -11.72
C LEU A 17 1.75 -30.70 -10.37
N GLU A 18 2.55 -31.36 -9.54
CA GLU A 18 2.97 -30.80 -8.26
C GLU A 18 3.80 -29.53 -8.43
N THR A 19 4.71 -29.52 -9.41
CA THR A 19 5.52 -28.33 -9.72
C THR A 19 4.66 -27.18 -10.22
N GLU A 20 3.71 -27.46 -11.12
CA GLU A 20 2.76 -26.46 -11.63
C GLU A 20 1.88 -25.90 -10.53
N GLU A 21 1.38 -26.75 -9.66
CA GLU A 21 0.58 -26.34 -8.50
C GLU A 21 1.36 -25.44 -7.57
N LYS A 22 2.57 -25.84 -7.24
CA LYS A 22 3.47 -25.05 -6.39
C LYS A 22 3.75 -23.68 -7.02
N HIS A 23 4.05 -23.67 -8.32
CA HIS A 23 4.30 -22.43 -9.04
C HIS A 23 3.06 -21.52 -9.04
N ALA A 24 1.89 -22.08 -9.25
CA ALA A 24 0.63 -21.33 -9.22
C ALA A 24 0.35 -20.74 -7.85
N LEU A 25 0.60 -21.51 -6.78
CA LEU A 25 0.44 -21.04 -5.41
C LEU A 25 1.44 -19.94 -5.08
N ASP A 26 2.70 -20.10 -5.46
CA ASP A 26 3.74 -19.09 -5.25
C ASP A 26 3.41 -17.80 -6.00
N SER A 27 2.94 -17.91 -7.24
CA SER A 27 2.53 -16.75 -8.05
C SER A 27 1.33 -16.04 -7.45
N ALA A 28 0.34 -16.78 -6.96
CA ALA A 28 -0.83 -16.22 -6.29
C ALA A 28 -0.43 -15.51 -4.99
N GLN A 29 0.47 -16.10 -4.22
CA GLN A 29 0.97 -15.49 -2.98
C GLN A 29 1.73 -14.21 -3.26
N THR A 30 2.60 -14.21 -4.27
CA THR A 30 3.34 -13.02 -4.67
C THR A 30 2.41 -11.90 -5.12
N ALA A 31 1.41 -12.23 -5.95
CA ALA A 31 0.42 -11.25 -6.40
C ALA A 31 -0.39 -10.67 -5.23
N TYR A 32 -0.75 -11.50 -4.27
CA TYR A 32 -1.45 -11.08 -3.06
C TYR A 32 -0.60 -10.13 -2.22
N ASP A 33 0.67 -10.47 -2.02
CA ASP A 33 1.60 -9.66 -1.24
C ASP A 33 1.84 -8.30 -1.91
N GLU A 34 1.99 -8.26 -3.23
CA GLU A 34 2.17 -7.03 -3.99
C GLU A 34 0.93 -6.14 -3.90
N GLU A 35 -0.26 -6.73 -4.01
CA GLU A 35 -1.51 -5.99 -3.89
C GLU A 35 -1.68 -5.43 -2.49
N ARG A 36 -1.36 -6.20 -1.48
CA ARG A 36 -1.40 -5.78 -0.09
C ARG A 36 -0.47 -4.60 0.17
N GLU A 37 0.76 -4.66 -0.33
CA GLU A 37 1.72 -3.57 -0.21
C GLU A 37 1.21 -2.30 -0.89
N ARG A 38 0.60 -2.46 -2.07
CA ARG A 38 0.02 -1.34 -2.81
C ARG A 38 -1.09 -0.66 -2.03
N VAL A 39 -1.99 -1.45 -1.47
CA VAL A 39 -3.10 -0.93 -0.65
C VAL A 39 -2.57 -0.23 0.60
N GLU A 40 -1.61 -0.83 1.28
CA GLU A 40 -0.99 -0.23 2.47
C GLU A 40 -0.29 1.09 2.13
N GLU A 41 0.39 1.16 0.99
CA GLU A 41 1.05 2.37 0.53
C GLU A 41 0.05 3.46 0.15
N GLU A 42 -1.02 3.12 -0.55
CA GLU A 42 -2.09 4.06 -0.89
C GLU A 42 -2.76 4.62 0.37
N TRP A 43 -2.98 3.77 1.35
CA TRP A 43 -3.56 4.17 2.63
C TRP A 43 -2.64 5.13 3.38
N ARG A 44 -1.35 4.85 3.38
CA ARG A 44 -0.34 5.69 4.00
C ARG A 44 -0.27 7.06 3.33
N ARG A 45 -0.27 7.09 2.00
CA ARG A 45 -0.29 8.34 1.22
C ARG A 45 -1.55 9.15 1.48
N GLY A 46 -2.70 8.48 1.55
CA GLY A 46 -3.97 9.13 1.88
C GLY A 46 -3.95 9.76 3.27
N ARG A 47 -3.45 9.03 4.24
CA ARG A 47 -3.30 9.51 5.61
C ARG A 47 -2.35 10.71 5.69
N ASP A 48 -1.22 10.64 5.01
CA ASP A 48 -0.24 11.72 4.98
C ASP A 48 -0.82 12.99 4.34
N ARG A 49 -1.58 12.86 3.26
CA ARG A 49 -2.26 13.98 2.60
C ARG A 49 -3.27 14.66 3.52
N VAL A 50 -4.07 13.88 4.23
CA VAL A 50 -5.02 14.43 5.21
C VAL A 50 -4.28 15.16 6.32
N ARG A 51 -3.20 14.57 6.81
CA ARG A 51 -2.36 15.17 7.84
C ARG A 51 -1.77 16.50 7.38
N GLU A 52 -1.24 16.56 6.17
CA GLU A 52 -0.71 17.80 5.59
C GLU A 52 -1.78 18.88 5.48
N ARG A 53 -2.97 18.54 5.02
CA ARG A 53 -4.09 19.48 4.93
C ARG A 53 -4.50 20.02 6.28
N LEU A 54 -4.52 19.17 7.30
CA LEU A 54 -4.82 19.60 8.67
C LEU A 54 -3.75 20.55 9.19
N MET A 55 -2.49 20.24 8.95
CA MET A 55 -1.37 21.09 9.35
C MET A 55 -1.40 22.45 8.66
N GLU A 56 -1.66 22.46 7.35
CA GLU A 56 -1.82 23.69 6.57
C GLU A 56 -2.98 24.54 7.09
N GLY A 57 -4.10 23.90 7.40
CA GLY A 57 -5.26 24.58 7.98
C GLY A 57 -4.95 25.22 9.33
N ILE A 58 -4.20 24.52 10.18
CA ILE A 58 -3.78 25.03 11.48
C ILE A 58 -2.81 26.21 11.31
N GLU A 59 -1.85 26.09 10.42
CA GLU A 59 -0.88 27.16 10.13
C GLU A 59 -1.57 28.40 9.60
N GLU A 60 -2.55 28.22 8.72
CA GLU A 60 -3.33 29.34 8.18
C GLU A 60 -4.15 30.04 9.26
N ARG A 61 -4.78 29.29 10.15
CA ARG A 61 -5.51 29.85 11.29
C ARG A 61 -4.58 30.64 12.20
N ARG A 62 -3.39 30.13 12.47
CA ARG A 62 -2.38 30.82 13.27
C ARG A 62 -1.92 32.10 12.62
N ARG A 63 -1.72 32.07 11.30
CA ARG A 63 -1.34 33.24 10.52
C ARG A 63 -2.42 34.31 10.59
N ARG A 64 -3.67 33.95 10.38
CA ARG A 64 -4.82 34.86 10.46
C ARG A 64 -4.95 35.45 11.87
N ALA A 65 -4.79 34.66 12.88
CA ALA A 65 -4.83 35.10 14.27
C ALA A 65 -3.73 36.12 14.56
N ARG A 66 -2.53 35.89 14.04
CA ARG A 66 -1.41 36.85 14.17
C ARG A 66 -1.68 38.14 13.43
N GLU A 67 -2.20 38.07 12.21
CA GLU A 67 -2.56 39.23 11.40
C GLU A 67 -3.65 40.07 12.07
N GLU A 68 -4.68 39.44 12.60
CA GLU A 68 -5.73 40.10 13.36
C GLU A 68 -5.19 40.78 14.61
N LYS A 69 -4.29 40.12 15.34
CA LYS A 69 -3.67 40.64 16.54
C LYS A 69 -2.75 41.81 16.23
N GLU A 70 -2.00 41.76 15.14
CA GLU A 70 -1.17 42.83 14.64
C GLU A 70 -2.02 44.02 14.19
N GLY A 71 -3.14 43.72 13.49
CA GLY A 71 -4.11 44.72 13.09
C GLY A 71 -4.75 45.45 14.28
N GLU A 72 -5.15 44.71 15.30
CA GLU A 72 -5.70 45.27 16.54
C GLU A 72 -4.66 46.10 17.29
N GLY A 73 -3.42 45.59 17.34
CA GLY A 73 -2.31 46.31 17.94
C GLY A 73 -1.99 47.63 17.25
N THR A 74 -2.07 47.62 15.93
CA THR A 74 -1.87 48.82 15.08
C THR A 74 -2.98 49.85 15.32
N VAL A 75 -4.23 49.38 15.35
CA VAL A 75 -5.41 50.25 15.59
C VAL A 75 -5.37 50.77 17.05
N GLY A 76 -5.02 49.93 18.00
CA GLY A 76 -4.91 50.30 19.43
C GLY A 76 -3.76 51.25 19.69
N GLY A 77 -2.74 51.29 18.84
CA GLY A 77 -1.59 52.17 18.96
C GLY A 77 -1.84 53.61 18.54
N THR A 78 -2.98 53.82 17.90
CA THR A 78 -3.40 55.18 17.48
C THR A 78 -4.31 55.81 18.49
#